data_d49a564810d2e560ba5f31069de330df
#
_entry.id   d49a564810d2e560ba5f31069de330df
#
_cell.length_a   1.000
_cell.length_b   1.000
_cell.length_c   1.000
_cell.angle_alpha   90.00
_cell.angle_beta   90.00
_cell.angle_gamma   90.00
#
_symmetry.space_group_name_H-M   'P 1'
#
loop_
_entity.id
_entity.type
_entity.pdbx_description
1 polymer ?
#
loop_
_entity_poly.entity_id
_entity_poly.type
_entity_poly.pdbx_seq_one_letter_code
_entity_poly.pdbx_strand_id
1 'polypeptide(L)'
;MLFRTETESNDPEIDTLSFTELRDKLLALDPLDKHHVMKVNKAEAEYWKKSEGYRMGWSDEILGFDCGGQQWVSENCFPTGTVAKPSMKDLDYIEKLLQLIEKEDIPAPAPIEQRWTAHSKSPMSPASSSEEDDVFSCVI
;
A
#
# COMPACT_ATOMS: atom_id res chain seq x y z
N MET A 1 -7.00 19.26 -7.33
CA MET A 1 -6.38 20.11 -8.37
C MET A 1 -5.00 19.59 -8.81
N LEU A 2 -4.65 18.35 -8.55
CA LEU A 2 -3.35 17.72 -8.84
C LEU A 2 -3.35 16.83 -10.09
N PHE A 3 -4.52 16.48 -10.61
CA PHE A 3 -4.67 15.63 -11.80
C PHE A 3 -4.98 16.41 -13.09
N ARG A 4 -4.93 17.76 -13.04
CA ARG A 4 -5.00 18.58 -14.25
C ARG A 4 -3.63 18.58 -14.95
N THR A 5 -3.34 17.56 -15.71
CA THR A 5 -2.33 17.59 -16.77
C THR A 5 -3.05 17.77 -18.09
N GLU A 6 -2.84 18.91 -18.73
CA GLU A 6 -2.95 19.31 -20.14
C GLU A 6 -4.06 18.75 -21.06
N THR A 7 -4.92 17.88 -20.60
CA THR A 7 -6.20 17.61 -21.24
C THR A 7 -7.28 18.17 -20.32
N GLU A 8 -7.65 19.42 -20.56
CA GLU A 8 -8.85 20.03 -19.99
C GLU A 8 -10.10 19.29 -20.46
N SER A 9 -10.34 18.11 -19.92
CA SER A 9 -11.68 17.59 -19.92
C SER A 9 -12.41 18.31 -18.79
N ASN A 10 -13.25 19.27 -19.16
CA ASN A 10 -14.28 19.85 -18.30
C ASN A 10 -15.34 18.78 -18.04
N ASP A 11 -14.94 17.66 -17.41
CA ASP A 11 -15.87 16.65 -16.98
C ASP A 11 -16.34 17.00 -15.56
N PRO A 12 -17.58 17.50 -15.42
CA PRO A 12 -18.11 17.90 -14.12
C PRO A 12 -18.23 16.72 -13.15
N GLU A 13 -18.15 15.49 -13.62
CA GLU A 13 -18.17 14.29 -12.80
C GLU A 13 -16.88 14.15 -11.98
N ILE A 14 -15.74 14.61 -12.49
CA ILE A 14 -14.44 14.50 -11.80
C ILE A 14 -14.42 15.30 -10.49
N ASP A 15 -15.08 16.45 -10.46
CA ASP A 15 -15.11 17.31 -9.26
C ASP A 15 -16.00 16.74 -8.14
N THR A 16 -16.81 15.73 -8.43
CA THR A 16 -17.71 15.08 -7.47
C THR A 16 -17.15 13.77 -6.90
N LEU A 17 -16.08 13.23 -7.50
CA LEU A 17 -15.47 11.97 -7.07
C LEU A 17 -14.63 12.16 -5.81
N SER A 18 -14.68 11.16 -4.94
CA SER A 18 -13.69 11.00 -3.89
C SER A 18 -12.29 10.73 -4.49
N PHE A 19 -11.25 10.95 -3.70
CA PHE A 19 -9.88 10.65 -4.13
C PHE A 19 -9.74 9.20 -4.61
N THR A 20 -10.30 8.23 -3.86
CA THR A 20 -10.21 6.81 -4.19
C THR A 20 -10.94 6.48 -5.49
N GLU A 21 -12.16 6.98 -5.67
CA GLU A 21 -12.92 6.78 -6.91
C GLU A 21 -12.19 7.34 -8.13
N LEU A 22 -11.58 8.51 -7.99
CA LEU A 22 -10.80 9.12 -9.06
C LEU A 22 -9.55 8.29 -9.38
N ARG A 23 -8.82 7.84 -8.37
CA ARG A 23 -7.65 6.96 -8.53
C ARG A 23 -8.02 5.69 -9.28
N ASP A 24 -9.08 5.01 -8.83
CA ASP A 24 -9.50 3.75 -9.41
C ASP A 24 -9.97 3.91 -10.86
N LYS A 25 -10.69 4.98 -11.17
CA LYS A 25 -11.07 5.33 -12.55
C LYS A 25 -9.83 5.59 -13.41
N LEU A 26 -8.83 6.30 -12.89
CA LEU A 26 -7.59 6.58 -13.61
C LEU A 26 -6.78 5.31 -13.87
N LEU A 27 -6.63 4.44 -12.88
CA LEU A 27 -5.94 3.15 -13.06
C LEU A 27 -6.67 2.26 -14.06
N ALA A 28 -8.00 2.26 -14.07
CA ALA A 28 -8.79 1.47 -14.99
C ALA A 28 -8.67 1.89 -16.47
N LEU A 29 -8.17 3.09 -16.77
CA LEU A 29 -7.98 3.55 -18.15
C LEU A 29 -6.94 2.71 -18.90
N ASP A 30 -5.84 2.37 -18.24
CA ASP A 30 -4.79 1.52 -18.82
C ASP A 30 -3.99 0.82 -17.71
N PRO A 31 -4.56 -0.22 -17.08
CA PRO A 31 -4.00 -0.83 -15.88
C PRO A 31 -2.72 -1.64 -16.14
N LEU A 32 -2.40 -1.95 -17.38
CA LEU A 32 -1.21 -2.71 -17.77
C LEU A 32 -0.12 -1.83 -18.39
N ASP A 33 -0.39 -0.56 -18.67
CA ASP A 33 0.66 0.39 -19.06
C ASP A 33 1.44 0.87 -17.85
N LYS A 34 2.68 0.41 -17.71
CA LYS A 34 3.59 0.79 -16.63
C LYS A 34 3.75 2.31 -16.51
N HIS A 35 3.88 3.03 -17.61
CA HIS A 35 4.08 4.48 -17.57
C HIS A 35 2.83 5.21 -17.08
N HIS A 36 1.66 4.71 -17.47
CA HIS A 36 0.38 5.24 -16.97
C HIS A 36 0.25 4.98 -15.46
N VAL A 37 0.46 3.74 -15.02
CA VAL A 37 0.41 3.36 -13.60
C VAL A 37 1.40 4.19 -12.77
N MET A 38 2.64 4.37 -13.22
CA MET A 38 3.63 5.20 -12.53
C MET A 38 3.18 6.66 -12.39
N LYS A 39 2.51 7.23 -13.39
CA LYS A 39 1.96 8.61 -13.30
C LYS A 39 0.88 8.71 -12.24
N VAL A 40 -0.04 7.74 -12.19
CA VAL A 40 -1.12 7.70 -11.19
C VAL A 40 -0.52 7.56 -9.79
N ASN A 41 0.39 6.61 -9.58
CA ASN A 41 1.04 6.39 -8.29
C ASN A 41 1.86 7.61 -7.82
N LYS A 42 2.55 8.28 -8.75
CA LYS A 42 3.27 9.51 -8.43
C LYS A 42 2.32 10.63 -7.99
N ALA A 43 1.20 10.78 -8.69
CA ALA A 43 0.21 11.78 -8.34
C ALA A 43 -0.45 11.49 -6.97
N GLU A 44 -0.69 10.22 -6.65
CA GLU A 44 -1.15 9.79 -5.33
C GLU A 44 -0.12 10.14 -4.25
N ALA A 45 1.15 9.82 -4.46
CA ALA A 45 2.21 10.17 -3.50
C ALA A 45 2.31 11.68 -3.25
N GLU A 46 2.17 12.51 -4.29
CA GLU A 46 2.16 13.97 -4.14
C GLU A 46 0.91 14.48 -3.42
N TYR A 47 -0.23 13.83 -3.61
CA TYR A 47 -1.46 14.13 -2.87
C TYR A 47 -1.26 13.88 -1.38
N TRP A 48 -0.74 12.71 -1.00
CA TRP A 48 -0.51 12.36 0.40
C TRP A 48 0.54 13.22 1.07
N LYS A 49 1.60 13.62 0.37
CA LYS A 49 2.58 14.59 0.89
C LYS A 49 1.99 15.94 1.24
N LYS A 50 0.92 16.35 0.55
CA LYS A 50 0.25 17.64 0.77
C LYS A 50 -0.90 17.54 1.75
N SER A 51 -1.35 16.33 2.07
CA SER A 51 -2.46 16.06 2.97
C SER A 51 -1.95 15.85 4.40
N GLU A 52 -1.38 16.90 4.98
CA GLU A 52 -0.93 16.89 6.37
C GLU A 52 -2.08 17.21 7.31
N GLY A 53 -2.10 16.59 8.49
CA GLY A 53 -3.06 16.91 9.52
C GLY A 53 -3.33 15.77 10.50
N TYR A 54 -4.37 15.95 11.28
CA TYR A 54 -4.89 14.92 12.16
C TYR A 54 -6.42 14.92 12.10
N ARG A 55 -7.00 13.76 12.39
CA ARG A 55 -8.44 13.65 12.62
C ARG A 55 -8.70 12.85 13.88
N MET A 56 -9.82 13.16 14.52
CA MET A 56 -10.35 12.38 15.64
C MET A 56 -11.59 11.61 15.16
N GLY A 57 -11.68 10.35 15.50
CA GLY A 57 -12.81 9.49 15.13
C GLY A 57 -12.80 8.23 16.00
N TRP A 58 -13.80 7.39 15.82
CA TRP A 58 -13.83 6.08 16.44
C TRP A 58 -12.71 5.19 15.88
N SER A 59 -12.25 4.22 16.67
CA SER A 59 -11.18 3.30 16.24
C SER A 59 -11.49 2.62 14.91
N ASP A 60 -12.72 2.20 14.71
CA ASP A 60 -13.18 1.52 13.49
C ASP A 60 -13.10 2.44 12.26
N GLU A 61 -13.36 3.74 12.43
CA GLU A 61 -13.27 4.74 11.35
C GLU A 61 -11.83 5.12 11.01
N ILE A 62 -10.92 5.01 12.00
CA ILE A 62 -9.50 5.38 11.83
C ILE A 62 -8.66 4.17 11.41
N LEU A 63 -8.93 3.02 12.03
CA LEU A 63 -8.16 1.79 11.83
C LEU A 63 -8.82 0.84 10.83
N GLY A 64 -10.08 1.10 10.45
CA GLY A 64 -10.76 0.38 9.40
C GLY A 64 -9.99 0.50 8.09
N PHE A 65 -9.59 -0.62 7.55
CA PHE A 65 -8.83 -0.68 6.31
C PHE A 65 -9.80 -0.63 5.14
N ASP A 66 -10.28 0.56 4.83
CA ASP A 66 -11.07 0.80 3.63
C ASP A 66 -10.19 1.45 2.56
N CYS A 67 -9.79 0.64 1.61
CA CYS A 67 -9.04 1.08 0.44
C CYS A 67 -9.96 1.49 -0.73
N GLY A 68 -11.25 1.71 -0.45
CA GLY A 68 -12.21 2.19 -1.43
C GLY A 68 -12.75 1.14 -2.39
N GLY A 69 -12.88 -0.12 -1.95
CA GLY A 69 -13.48 -1.17 -2.76
C GLY A 69 -12.94 -2.57 -2.49
N GLN A 70 -13.39 -3.53 -3.28
CA GLN A 70 -12.88 -4.89 -3.20
C GLN A 70 -11.43 -4.93 -3.71
N GLN A 71 -10.52 -5.34 -2.83
CA GLN A 71 -9.12 -5.53 -3.18
C GLN A 71 -8.72 -6.99 -3.08
N TRP A 72 -7.85 -7.39 -3.99
CA TRP A 72 -7.16 -8.67 -3.88
C TRP A 72 -5.86 -8.40 -3.13
N VAL A 73 -5.78 -8.93 -1.92
CA VAL A 73 -4.66 -8.72 -1.02
C VAL A 73 -3.93 -10.04 -0.84
N SER A 74 -2.61 -10.01 -0.95
CA SER A 74 -1.73 -11.10 -0.55
C SER A 74 -0.83 -10.61 0.56
N GLU A 75 -0.80 -11.33 1.67
CA GLU A 75 0.04 -11.01 2.82
C GLU A 75 1.09 -12.10 3.03
N ASN A 76 2.34 -11.68 3.16
CA ASN A 76 3.43 -12.54 3.59
C ASN A 76 3.96 -12.05 4.93
N CYS A 77 3.90 -12.93 5.94
CA CYS A 77 4.37 -12.61 7.28
C CYS A 77 5.52 -13.56 7.66
N PHE A 78 6.63 -13.02 8.14
CA PHE A 78 7.83 -13.78 8.47
C PHE A 78 8.59 -13.17 9.65
N PRO A 79 9.32 -13.98 10.43
CA PRO A 79 10.07 -13.49 11.59
C PRO A 79 11.26 -12.61 11.16
N THR A 80 11.45 -11.53 11.90
CA THR A 80 12.53 -10.56 11.70
C THR A 80 13.47 -10.43 12.90
N GLY A 81 13.48 -11.44 13.77
CA GLY A 81 14.30 -11.51 14.97
C GLY A 81 13.61 -10.91 16.18
N THR A 82 14.39 -10.36 17.10
CA THR A 82 13.88 -9.71 18.32
C THR A 82 14.08 -8.22 18.29
N VAL A 83 13.37 -7.46 19.13
CA VAL A 83 13.57 -6.02 19.27
C VAL A 83 15.02 -5.68 19.61
N ALA A 84 15.67 -6.52 20.44
CA ALA A 84 17.06 -6.32 20.82
C ALA A 84 18.08 -6.73 19.73
N LYS A 85 17.68 -7.64 18.82
CA LYS A 85 18.55 -8.19 17.77
C LYS A 85 17.74 -8.40 16.49
N PRO A 86 17.46 -7.33 15.73
CA PRO A 86 16.77 -7.43 14.46
C PRO A 86 17.61 -8.18 13.41
N SER A 87 16.97 -8.99 12.59
CA SER A 87 17.65 -9.79 11.56
C SER A 87 17.82 -9.05 10.23
N MET A 88 17.15 -7.93 10.04
CA MET A 88 17.10 -7.12 8.82
C MET A 88 16.55 -7.85 7.58
N LYS A 89 15.94 -9.03 7.74
CA LYS A 89 15.36 -9.81 6.65
C LYS A 89 14.21 -9.09 5.93
N ASP A 90 13.51 -8.24 6.64
CA ASP A 90 12.43 -7.42 6.13
C ASP A 90 12.93 -6.39 5.10
N LEU A 91 14.05 -5.75 5.34
CA LEU A 91 14.67 -4.83 4.39
C LEU A 91 15.18 -5.58 3.15
N ASP A 92 15.84 -6.72 3.34
CA ASP A 92 16.30 -7.59 2.25
C ASP A 92 15.12 -8.06 1.38
N TYR A 93 13.99 -8.36 2.01
CA TYR A 93 12.78 -8.79 1.30
C TYR A 93 12.23 -7.66 0.43
N ILE A 94 12.04 -6.47 1.00
CA ILE A 94 11.52 -5.30 0.26
C ILE A 94 12.45 -4.93 -0.89
N GLU A 95 13.76 -4.91 -0.66
CA GLU A 95 14.73 -4.60 -1.70
C GLU A 95 14.63 -5.59 -2.87
N LYS A 96 14.57 -6.90 -2.60
CA LYS A 96 14.41 -7.94 -3.62
C LYS A 96 13.08 -7.84 -4.35
N LEU A 97 12.01 -7.50 -3.64
CA LEU A 97 10.68 -7.32 -4.23
C LEU A 97 10.68 -6.15 -5.22
N LEU A 98 11.25 -5.00 -4.83
CA LEU A 98 11.38 -3.83 -5.71
C LEU A 98 12.24 -4.13 -6.93
N GLN A 99 13.39 -4.82 -6.74
CA GLN A 99 14.25 -5.25 -7.84
C GLN A 99 13.54 -6.20 -8.80
N LEU A 100 12.71 -7.11 -8.28
CA LEU A 100 11.92 -8.02 -9.11
C LEU A 100 10.89 -7.27 -9.95
N ILE A 101 10.14 -6.35 -9.32
CA ILE A 101 9.15 -5.52 -10.01
C ILE A 101 9.80 -4.72 -11.14
N GLU A 102 10.95 -4.14 -10.88
CA GLU A 102 11.69 -3.35 -11.87
C GLU A 102 12.26 -4.22 -12.99
N LYS A 103 12.91 -5.34 -12.64
CA LYS A 103 13.54 -6.26 -13.61
C LYS A 103 12.54 -6.91 -14.56
N GLU A 104 11.41 -7.37 -14.02
CA GLU A 104 10.38 -8.08 -14.79
C GLU A 104 9.34 -7.11 -15.40
N ASP A 105 9.55 -5.81 -15.24
CA ASP A 105 8.69 -4.76 -15.79
C ASP A 105 7.21 -4.88 -15.38
N ILE A 106 6.98 -5.25 -14.11
CA ILE A 106 5.63 -5.52 -13.59
C ILE A 106 4.87 -4.20 -13.40
N PRO A 107 3.70 -4.03 -14.02
CA PRO A 107 2.85 -2.88 -13.78
C PRO A 107 2.15 -3.04 -12.42
N ALA A 108 2.81 -2.65 -11.33
CA ALA A 108 2.30 -2.77 -9.97
C ALA A 108 1.45 -1.53 -9.59
N PRO A 109 0.12 -1.58 -9.74
CA PRO A 109 -0.75 -0.42 -9.53
C PRO A 109 -1.04 -0.13 -8.06
N ALA A 110 -0.84 -1.11 -7.19
CA ALA A 110 -1.14 -0.99 -5.77
C ALA A 110 0.11 -0.66 -4.95
N PRO A 111 -0.05 0.04 -3.82
CA PRO A 111 1.04 0.25 -2.89
C PRO A 111 1.46 -1.07 -2.24
N ILE A 112 2.74 -1.15 -1.86
CA ILE A 112 3.25 -2.22 -0.98
C ILE A 112 3.21 -1.67 0.43
N GLU A 113 2.45 -2.33 1.30
CA GLU A 113 2.38 -1.96 2.70
C GLU A 113 3.26 -2.91 3.53
N GLN A 114 4.04 -2.34 4.44
CA GLN A 114 4.83 -3.12 5.40
C GLN A 114 4.41 -2.76 6.82
N ARG A 115 4.15 -3.79 7.62
CA ARG A 115 3.81 -3.66 9.05
C ARG A 115 4.73 -4.55 9.87
N TRP A 116 4.90 -4.16 11.14
CA TRP A 116 5.57 -4.98 12.14
C TRP A 116 4.59 -5.29 13.27
N THR A 117 4.59 -6.53 13.70
CA THR A 117 3.75 -7.00 14.80
C THR A 117 4.55 -7.92 15.72
N ALA A 118 4.11 -8.03 16.97
CA ALA A 118 4.58 -9.08 17.85
C ALA A 118 4.08 -10.45 17.36
N HIS A 119 4.74 -11.52 17.77
CA HIS A 119 4.25 -12.86 17.51
C HIS A 119 2.86 -13.07 18.15
N SER A 120 2.07 -13.91 17.53
CA SER A 120 0.73 -14.25 17.98
C SER A 120 0.64 -15.71 18.40
N LYS A 121 -0.12 -15.97 19.46
CA LYS A 121 -0.48 -17.34 19.87
C LYS A 121 -1.72 -17.87 19.14
N SER A 122 -2.40 -17.02 18.41
CA SER A 122 -3.58 -17.43 17.63
C SER A 122 -3.15 -18.23 16.40
N PRO A 123 -3.64 -19.46 16.21
CA PRO A 123 -3.29 -20.26 15.03
C PRO A 123 -3.80 -19.66 13.71
N MET A 124 -4.73 -18.71 13.77
CA MET A 124 -5.26 -17.99 12.59
C MET A 124 -4.47 -16.74 12.23
N SER A 125 -3.50 -16.35 13.04
CA SER A 125 -2.66 -15.19 12.76
C SER A 125 -1.54 -15.56 11.78
N PRO A 126 -1.26 -14.75 10.76
CA PRO A 126 -0.08 -14.95 9.91
C PRO A 126 1.25 -14.79 10.69
N ALA A 127 1.24 -14.12 11.85
CA ALA A 127 2.36 -14.02 12.77
C ALA A 127 2.34 -15.09 13.87
N SER A 128 1.63 -16.22 13.65
CA SER A 128 1.63 -17.33 14.61
C SER A 128 2.96 -18.07 14.56
N SER A 129 3.62 -18.19 15.71
CA SER A 129 4.87 -18.90 15.84
C SER A 129 5.00 -19.54 17.21
N SER A 130 5.70 -20.68 17.27
CA SER A 130 6.17 -21.33 18.50
C SER A 130 7.61 -20.94 18.84
N GLU A 131 8.27 -20.16 18.00
CA GLU A 131 9.66 -19.73 18.18
C GLU A 131 9.75 -18.47 19.04
N GLU A 132 10.95 -18.18 19.52
CA GLU A 132 11.22 -17.03 20.40
C GLU A 132 11.38 -15.69 19.65
N ASP A 133 11.06 -15.65 18.37
CA ASP A 133 11.06 -14.41 17.62
C ASP A 133 9.93 -13.47 18.08
N ASP A 134 10.32 -12.26 18.48
CA ASP A 134 9.41 -11.27 19.05
C ASP A 134 8.69 -10.45 17.99
N VAL A 135 9.33 -10.29 16.82
CA VAL A 135 8.88 -9.34 15.80
C VAL A 135 8.70 -10.04 14.46
N PHE A 136 7.57 -9.81 13.87
CA PHE A 136 7.23 -10.26 12.52
C PHE A 136 7.04 -9.06 11.62
N SER A 137 7.54 -9.14 10.40
CA SER A 137 7.19 -8.24 9.31
C SER A 137 6.10 -8.87 8.47
N CYS A 138 5.03 -8.13 8.26
CA CYS A 138 3.94 -8.49 7.38
C CYS A 138 3.97 -7.54 6.19
N VAL A 139 4.12 -8.08 4.98
CA VAL A 139 4.14 -7.33 3.73
C VAL A 139 2.90 -7.68 2.92
N ILE A 140 2.15 -6.66 2.56
CA ILE A 140 0.86 -6.72 1.86
C ILE A 140 1.00 -6.08 0.49
#